data_457ba7106ec16bf8b38e8338d5d2b593
#
_entry.id   457ba7106ec16bf8b38e8338d5d2b593
#
_cell.length_a   1.000
_cell.length_b   1.000
_cell.length_c   1.000
_cell.angle_alpha   90.00
_cell.angle_beta   90.00
_cell.angle_gamma   90.00
#
_symmetry.space_group_name_H-M   'P 1'
#
loop_
_entity.id
_entity.type
_entity.pdbx_description
1 polymer ?
#
loop_
_entity_poly.entity_id
_entity_poly.type
_entity_poly.pdbx_seq_one_letter_code
_entity_poly.pdbx_strand_id
1 'polypeptide(L)'
;MNKSDLIDNLNNKNHFYSKADLEQSLNLILDLISSSLSLRNRVEIRGFGSFSIRQRDQRVGRNPKTGTSIKVEKKYHPYFRAAKSLKETLK
;
A
#
# COMPACT_ATOMS: atom_id res chain seq x y z
N MET A 1 5.56 -12.19 -7.14
CA MET A 1 4.16 -12.63 -6.87
C MET A 1 3.22 -11.46 -7.07
N ASN A 2 2.19 -11.65 -7.86
CA ASN A 2 1.18 -10.63 -8.13
C ASN A 2 -0.15 -10.98 -7.45
N LYS A 3 -1.19 -10.17 -7.68
CA LYS A 3 -2.50 -10.38 -7.05
C LYS A 3 -3.12 -11.73 -7.43
N SER A 4 -3.01 -12.13 -8.70
CA SER A 4 -3.56 -13.41 -9.14
C SER A 4 -2.84 -14.59 -8.48
N ASP A 5 -1.55 -14.48 -8.25
CA ASP A 5 -0.77 -15.49 -7.53
C ASP A 5 -1.22 -15.60 -6.07
N LEU A 6 -1.53 -14.47 -5.44
CA LEU A 6 -2.07 -14.46 -4.07
C LEU A 6 -3.40 -15.21 -4.00
N ILE A 7 -4.27 -14.95 -4.97
CA ILE A 7 -5.59 -15.61 -5.05
C ILE A 7 -5.41 -17.12 -5.25
N ASP A 8 -4.52 -17.51 -6.14
CA ASP A 8 -4.24 -18.93 -6.39
C ASP A 8 -3.69 -19.62 -5.14
N ASN A 9 -2.79 -18.99 -4.43
CA ASN A 9 -2.24 -19.52 -3.18
C ASN A 9 -3.33 -19.64 -2.10
N LEU A 10 -4.21 -18.66 -1.99
CA LEU A 10 -5.34 -18.73 -1.05
C LEU A 10 -6.28 -19.87 -1.42
N ASN A 11 -6.58 -20.04 -2.71
CA ASN A 11 -7.45 -21.10 -3.20
C ASN A 11 -6.85 -22.49 -2.92
N ASN A 12 -5.53 -22.64 -3.05
CA ASN A 12 -4.85 -23.89 -2.77
C ASN A 12 -4.86 -24.25 -1.28
N LYS A 13 -4.86 -23.26 -0.42
CA LYS A 13 -4.82 -23.47 1.06
C LYS A 13 -6.20 -23.53 1.68
N ASN A 14 -7.23 -23.06 0.99
CA ASN A 14 -8.58 -22.94 1.53
C ASN A 14 -9.58 -23.50 0.54
N HIS A 15 -10.17 -24.63 0.87
CA HIS A 15 -11.16 -25.31 0.02
C HIS A 15 -12.60 -25.05 0.43
N PHE A 16 -12.82 -24.20 1.44
CA PHE A 16 -14.16 -23.85 1.92
C PHE A 16 -14.87 -22.86 1.01
N TYR A 17 -14.11 -21.94 0.41
CA TYR A 17 -14.66 -20.87 -0.41
C TYR A 17 -14.24 -21.05 -1.86
N SER A 18 -15.09 -20.61 -2.78
CA SER A 18 -14.74 -20.61 -4.19
C SER A 18 -13.61 -19.61 -4.45
N LYS A 19 -12.88 -19.81 -5.54
CA LYS A 19 -11.85 -18.87 -5.98
C LYS A 19 -12.43 -17.48 -6.20
N ALA A 20 -13.66 -17.41 -6.76
CA ALA A 20 -14.36 -16.13 -6.98
C ALA A 20 -14.64 -15.41 -5.66
N ASP A 21 -15.04 -16.13 -4.62
CA ASP A 21 -15.27 -15.54 -3.29
C ASP A 21 -13.99 -15.01 -2.67
N LEU A 22 -12.90 -15.75 -2.82
CA LEU A 22 -11.58 -15.33 -2.31
C LEU A 22 -11.10 -14.08 -3.02
N GLU A 23 -11.28 -14.00 -4.33
CA GLU A 23 -10.92 -12.81 -5.11
C GLU A 23 -11.74 -11.59 -4.69
N GLN A 24 -13.04 -11.77 -4.51
CA GLN A 24 -13.93 -10.71 -4.05
C GLN A 24 -13.54 -10.20 -2.67
N SER A 25 -13.21 -11.12 -1.76
CA SER A 25 -12.76 -10.76 -0.39
C SER A 25 -11.44 -9.99 -0.42
N LEU A 26 -10.49 -10.42 -1.22
CA LEU A 26 -9.21 -9.72 -1.36
C LEU A 26 -9.41 -8.32 -1.93
N ASN A 27 -10.23 -8.19 -2.97
CA ASN A 27 -10.54 -6.88 -3.56
C ASN A 27 -11.17 -5.94 -2.53
N LEU A 28 -12.08 -6.47 -1.71
CA LEU A 28 -12.72 -5.67 -0.64
C LEU A 28 -11.69 -5.16 0.38
N ILE A 29 -10.77 -6.02 0.80
CA ILE A 29 -9.70 -5.64 1.73
C ILE A 29 -8.85 -4.53 1.13
N LEU A 30 -8.43 -4.68 -0.11
CA LEU A 30 -7.60 -3.68 -0.79
C LEU A 30 -8.34 -2.34 -0.95
N ASP A 31 -9.63 -2.40 -1.27
CA ASP A 31 -10.47 -1.21 -1.41
C ASP A 31 -10.64 -0.50 -0.06
N LEU A 32 -10.82 -1.25 1.03
CA LEU A 32 -10.91 -0.67 2.38
C LEU A 32 -9.63 0.04 2.78
N ILE A 33 -8.49 -0.56 2.51
CA ILE A 33 -7.18 0.08 2.79
C ILE A 33 -7.05 1.36 1.96
N SER A 34 -7.35 1.29 0.67
CA SER A 34 -7.26 2.45 -0.24
C SER A 34 -8.19 3.57 0.19
N SER A 35 -9.43 3.25 0.53
CA SER A 35 -10.42 4.24 0.97
C SER A 35 -10.02 4.91 2.28
N SER A 36 -9.52 4.13 3.24
CA SER A 36 -9.05 4.68 4.52
C SER A 36 -7.88 5.64 4.31
N LEU A 37 -6.94 5.28 3.46
CA LEU A 37 -5.80 6.15 3.16
C LEU A 37 -6.23 7.41 2.41
N SER A 38 -7.23 7.33 1.54
CA SER A 38 -7.75 8.51 0.83
C SER A 38 -8.37 9.52 1.78
N LEU A 39 -8.87 9.05 2.93
CA LEU A 39 -9.41 9.88 4.01
C LEU A 39 -8.34 10.27 5.03
N ARG A 40 -7.07 9.99 4.75
CA ARG A 40 -5.93 10.28 5.64
C ARG A 40 -5.96 9.47 6.94
N ASN A 41 -6.67 8.35 6.96
CA ASN A 41 -6.69 7.44 8.10
C ASN A 41 -5.56 6.44 7.98
N ARG A 42 -4.97 6.12 9.12
CA ARG A 42 -3.94 5.09 9.21
C ARG A 42 -4.61 3.72 9.29
N VAL A 43 -4.04 2.73 8.61
CA VAL A 43 -4.47 1.34 8.68
C VAL A 43 -3.36 0.52 9.31
N GLU A 44 -3.62 -0.09 10.46
CA GLU A 44 -2.65 -0.92 11.15
C GLU A 44 -3.09 -2.38 11.13
N ILE A 45 -2.22 -3.26 10.64
CA ILE A 45 -2.43 -4.70 10.67
C ILE A 45 -1.43 -5.27 11.67
N ARG A 46 -1.95 -5.65 12.83
CA ARG A 46 -1.13 -6.10 13.95
C ARG A 46 -0.25 -7.27 13.56
N GLY A 47 1.04 -7.17 13.85
CA GLY A 47 2.02 -8.20 13.51
C GLY A 47 2.54 -8.13 12.08
N PHE A 48 1.94 -7.28 11.23
CA PHE A 48 2.37 -7.12 9.85
C PHE A 48 2.99 -5.74 9.61
N GLY A 49 2.23 -4.69 9.83
CA GLY A 49 2.71 -3.34 9.62
C GLY A 49 1.59 -2.32 9.60
N SER A 50 1.96 -1.09 9.31
CA SER A 50 0.99 -0.01 9.22
C SER A 50 1.14 0.74 7.91
N PHE A 51 0.00 1.11 7.34
CA PHE A 51 -0.11 1.99 6.17
C PHE A 51 -0.52 3.37 6.64
N SER A 52 0.14 4.38 6.14
CA SER A 52 -0.18 5.77 6.46
C SER A 52 0.05 6.65 5.24
N ILE A 53 -0.37 7.89 5.34
CA ILE A 53 -0.16 8.88 4.29
C ILE A 53 0.93 9.84 4.76
N ARG A 54 1.91 10.06 3.91
CA ARG A 54 2.91 11.11 4.09
C ARG A 54 2.71 12.18 3.06
N GLN A 55 2.80 13.42 3.52
CA GLN A 55 2.69 14.59 2.68
C GLN A 55 4.08 15.08 2.34
N ARG A 56 4.30 15.37 1.07
CA ARG A 56 5.45 16.14 0.61
C ARG A 56 4.98 17.55 0.34
N ASP A 57 5.63 18.51 1.01
CA ASP A 57 5.31 19.90 0.83
C ASP A 57 5.70 20.39 -0.56
N GLN A 58 5.04 21.45 -0.99
CA GLN A 58 5.39 22.19 -2.18
C GLN A 58 6.85 22.62 -2.11
N ARG A 59 7.58 22.42 -3.19
CA ARG A 59 8.98 22.78 -3.26
C ARG A 59 9.32 23.37 -4.64
N VAL A 60 10.42 24.10 -4.71
CA VAL A 60 10.97 24.59 -5.97
C VAL A 60 12.12 23.66 -6.37
N GLY A 61 11.97 23.00 -7.52
CA GLY A 61 13.03 22.22 -8.13
C GLY A 61 13.74 23.05 -9.20
N ARG A 62 14.85 22.52 -9.69
CA ARG A 62 15.60 23.15 -10.78
C ARG A 62 15.74 22.17 -11.94
N ASN A 63 15.45 22.64 -13.15
CA ASN A 63 15.65 21.86 -14.35
C ASN A 63 17.17 21.79 -14.64
N PRO A 64 17.78 20.58 -14.64
CA PRO A 64 19.22 20.46 -14.82
C PRO A 64 19.70 20.88 -16.23
N LYS A 65 18.81 20.88 -17.23
CA LYS A 65 19.18 21.27 -18.61
C LYS A 65 19.16 22.78 -18.83
N THR A 66 18.20 23.46 -18.24
CA THR A 66 17.98 24.90 -18.46
C THR A 66 18.32 25.77 -17.28
N GLY A 67 18.49 25.18 -16.09
CA GLY A 67 18.69 25.90 -14.85
C GLY A 67 17.43 26.59 -14.34
N THR A 68 16.30 26.42 -15.01
CA THR A 68 15.04 27.05 -14.64
C THR A 68 14.44 26.41 -13.40
N SER A 69 13.95 27.24 -12.48
CA SER A 69 13.24 26.77 -11.29
C SER A 69 11.87 26.22 -11.68
N ILE A 70 11.54 25.06 -11.14
CA ILE A 70 10.26 24.38 -11.37
C ILE A 70 9.55 24.25 -10.03
N LYS A 71 8.29 24.69 -9.98
CA LYS A 71 7.45 24.53 -8.80
C LYS A 71 6.89 23.13 -8.76
N VAL A 72 7.22 22.39 -7.71
CA VAL A 72 6.70 21.02 -7.46
C VAL A 72 5.55 21.13 -6.48
N GLU A 73 4.35 20.72 -6.92
CA GLU A 73 3.14 20.80 -6.11
C GLU A 73 3.20 19.84 -4.92
N LYS A 74 2.44 20.19 -3.89
CA LYS A 74 2.22 19.36 -2.71
C LYS A 74 1.59 18.03 -3.13
N LYS A 75 2.16 16.90 -2.66
CA LYS A 75 1.67 15.56 -2.98
C LYS A 75 1.55 14.72 -1.73
N TYR A 76 0.64 13.74 -1.81
CA TYR A 76 0.46 12.74 -0.76
C TYR A 76 0.93 11.38 -1.27
N HIS A 77 1.64 10.65 -0.42
CA HIS A 77 2.17 9.34 -0.75
C HIS A 77 1.75 8.31 0.29
N PRO A 78 1.36 7.10 -0.14
CA PRO A 78 1.21 6.01 0.81
C PRO A 78 2.58 5.62 1.35
N TYR A 79 2.61 5.28 2.62
CA TYR A 79 3.82 4.86 3.31
C TYR A 79 3.53 3.62 4.13
N PHE A 80 4.36 2.61 4.00
CA PHE A 80 4.24 1.36 4.74
C PHE A 80 5.41 1.23 5.71
N ARG A 81 5.09 0.94 6.98
CA ARG A 81 6.08 0.63 8.00
C ARG A 81 5.85 -0.78 8.50
N ALA A 82 6.84 -1.65 8.28
CA ALA A 82 6.76 -3.04 8.72
C ALA A 82 6.75 -3.14 10.25
N ALA A 83 5.95 -4.06 10.78
CA ALA A 83 5.97 -4.39 12.19
C ALA A 83 7.27 -5.13 12.55
N LYS A 84 7.64 -5.09 13.83
CA LYS A 84 8.82 -5.80 14.32
C LYS A 84 8.77 -7.28 13.97
N SER A 85 7.61 -7.90 14.13
CA SER A 85 7.41 -9.33 13.82
C SER A 85 7.72 -9.63 12.35
N LEU A 86 7.27 -8.77 11.44
CA LEU A 86 7.54 -8.95 10.02
C LEU A 86 9.03 -8.82 9.72
N LYS A 87 9.68 -7.82 10.31
CA LYS A 87 11.12 -7.62 10.14
C LYS A 87 11.93 -8.81 10.61
N GLU A 88 11.52 -9.45 11.70
CA GLU A 88 12.20 -10.61 12.26
C GLU A 88 12.13 -11.82 11.35
N THR A 89 11.10 -11.95 10.52
CA THR A 89 10.99 -13.04 9.54
C THR A 89 11.96 -12.90 8.37
N LEU A 90 12.55 -11.73 8.20
CA LEU A 90 13.41 -11.39 7.06
C LEU A 90 14.91 -11.44 7.38
N LYS A 91 15.27 -12.06 8.46
CA LYS A 91 16.69 -12.22 8.84
C LYS A 91 17.42 -13.20 7.95
#